data_f999c3d28be031d33b57906897e78532
#
_entry.id   f999c3d28be031d33b57906897e78532
#
_cell.length_a   1.000
_cell.length_b   1.000
_cell.length_c   1.000
_cell.angle_alpha   90.00
_cell.angle_beta   90.00
_cell.angle_gamma   90.00
#
_symmetry.space_group_name_H-M   'P 1'
#
loop_
_entity.id
_entity.type
_entity.pdbx_description
1 polymer ?
#
loop_
_entity_poly.entity_id
_entity_poly.type
_entity_poly.pdbx_seq_one_letter_code
_entity_poly.pdbx_strand_id
1 'polypeptide(L)'
;KATLHATLTQLKRFFQWMALQPGYKSRVQYVDAEYFNLSEKDARIATAKRQKAFPTVEQVKHVISKMPVNTDIERRNRALVAFTLMTGARDSAIASLKLKHVDLIAGCVNQDAREVKTKFSKTFNTYFFPVGEEIRAIVSEWVSYLRDERLWGNDDPLFPATMVLPGPDRQFAVA
;
A
#
# COMPACT_ATOMS: atom_id res chain seq x y z
N LYS A 1 -2.75 1.69 -24.14
CA LYS A 1 -2.94 3.09 -24.57
C LYS A 1 -2.74 4.09 -23.40
N ALA A 2 -3.18 3.81 -22.17
CA ALA A 2 -3.00 4.72 -21.03
C ALA A 2 -1.51 5.04 -20.73
N THR A 3 -0.63 4.05 -20.76
CA THR A 3 0.82 4.25 -20.57
C THR A 3 1.39 5.14 -21.69
N LEU A 4 1.03 4.88 -22.95
CA LEU A 4 1.45 5.72 -24.08
C LEU A 4 1.00 7.18 -23.92
N HIS A 5 -0.27 7.39 -23.54
CA HIS A 5 -0.79 8.72 -23.27
C HIS A 5 0.00 9.45 -22.16
N ALA A 6 0.29 8.74 -21.05
CA ALA A 6 1.09 9.31 -19.96
C ALA A 6 2.51 9.68 -20.42
N THR A 7 3.18 8.80 -21.18
CA THR A 7 4.53 9.06 -21.72
C THR A 7 4.54 10.26 -22.65
N LEU A 8 3.61 10.32 -23.61
CA LEU A 8 3.51 11.45 -24.54
C LEU A 8 3.20 12.75 -23.81
N THR A 9 2.37 12.73 -22.78
CA THR A 9 2.10 13.91 -21.93
C THR A 9 3.38 14.41 -21.24
N GLN A 10 4.24 13.52 -20.74
CA GLN A 10 5.52 13.93 -20.15
C GLN A 10 6.49 14.47 -21.19
N LEU A 11 6.59 13.83 -22.35
CA LEU A 11 7.40 14.33 -23.47
C LEU A 11 6.92 15.72 -23.91
N LYS A 12 5.62 15.92 -24.10
CA LYS A 12 5.04 17.23 -24.44
C LYS A 12 5.49 18.29 -23.44
N ARG A 13 5.34 18.05 -22.14
CA ARG A 13 5.76 18.98 -21.08
C ARG A 13 7.26 19.28 -21.13
N PHE A 14 8.07 18.25 -21.36
CA PHE A 14 9.52 18.42 -21.47
C PHE A 14 9.89 19.30 -22.68
N PHE A 15 9.32 19.06 -23.86
CA PHE A 15 9.61 19.87 -25.06
C PHE A 15 9.06 21.29 -24.93
N GLN A 16 7.92 21.49 -24.30
CA GLN A 16 7.39 22.82 -23.97
C GLN A 16 8.33 23.59 -23.04
N TRP A 17 8.85 22.93 -22.02
CA TRP A 17 9.87 23.51 -21.13
C TRP A 17 11.15 23.84 -21.88
N MET A 18 11.64 22.93 -22.70
CA MET A 18 12.87 23.10 -23.48
C MET A 18 12.78 24.28 -24.47
N ALA A 19 11.62 24.47 -25.09
CA ALA A 19 11.38 25.59 -26.00
C ALA A 19 11.53 26.99 -25.34
N LEU A 20 11.45 27.05 -24.03
CA LEU A 20 11.63 28.29 -23.24
C LEU A 20 13.06 28.48 -22.76
N GLN A 21 13.96 27.49 -22.90
CA GLN A 21 15.32 27.56 -22.40
C GLN A 21 16.24 28.32 -23.34
N PRO A 22 17.22 29.10 -22.83
CA PRO A 22 18.27 29.71 -23.63
C PRO A 22 19.03 28.65 -24.42
N GLY A 23 19.31 28.94 -25.72
CA GLY A 23 19.99 28.02 -26.65
C GLY A 23 19.10 27.03 -27.39
N TYR A 24 17.90 26.78 -26.92
CA TYR A 24 16.92 25.92 -27.62
C TYR A 24 15.77 26.70 -28.25
N LYS A 25 15.47 27.88 -27.74
CA LYS A 25 14.35 28.74 -28.16
C LYS A 25 14.31 29.06 -29.68
N SER A 26 15.46 29.06 -30.34
CA SER A 26 15.56 29.26 -31.81
C SER A 26 15.42 27.95 -32.61
N ARG A 27 15.47 26.78 -31.97
CA ARG A 27 15.48 25.47 -32.63
C ARG A 27 14.21 24.67 -32.42
N VAL A 28 13.51 24.92 -31.28
CA VAL A 28 12.28 24.21 -30.88
C VAL A 28 11.23 25.27 -30.54
N GLN A 29 10.12 25.24 -31.22
CA GLN A 29 9.00 26.11 -30.92
C GLN A 29 8.07 25.42 -29.90
N TYR A 30 7.39 26.23 -29.08
CA TYR A 30 6.45 25.71 -28.09
C TYR A 30 5.33 24.86 -28.71
N VAL A 31 4.90 25.26 -29.93
CA VAL A 31 3.82 24.59 -30.68
C VAL A 31 4.27 23.23 -31.24
N ASP A 32 5.57 23.02 -31.45
CA ASP A 32 6.09 21.72 -31.95
C ASP A 32 5.77 20.57 -30.98
N ALA A 33 5.61 20.88 -29.70
CA ALA A 33 5.22 19.90 -28.67
C ALA A 33 3.80 19.33 -28.91
N GLU A 34 2.94 19.99 -29.72
CA GLU A 34 1.62 19.46 -30.05
C GLU A 34 1.69 18.18 -30.88
N TYR A 35 2.82 17.90 -31.52
CA TYR A 35 3.07 16.63 -32.21
C TYR A 35 2.93 15.40 -31.28
N PHE A 36 3.16 15.58 -29.98
CA PHE A 36 2.99 14.51 -29.00
C PHE A 36 1.54 14.28 -28.56
N ASN A 37 0.58 14.97 -29.12
CA ASN A 37 -0.84 14.71 -28.85
C ASN A 37 -1.27 13.40 -29.51
N LEU A 38 -2.01 12.58 -28.78
CA LEU A 38 -2.76 11.47 -29.37
C LEU A 38 -3.96 12.01 -30.14
N SER A 39 -4.47 11.20 -31.07
CA SER A 39 -5.78 11.45 -31.66
C SER A 39 -6.85 11.55 -30.56
N GLU A 40 -7.90 12.33 -30.78
CA GLU A 40 -8.99 12.44 -29.80
C GLU A 40 -9.58 11.08 -29.41
N LYS A 41 -9.73 10.17 -30.38
CA LYS A 41 -10.21 8.81 -30.16
C LYS A 41 -9.30 8.06 -29.20
N ASP A 42 -7.99 8.09 -29.43
CA ASP A 42 -7.01 7.37 -28.60
C ASP A 42 -6.87 8.02 -27.22
N ALA A 43 -6.96 9.33 -27.12
CA ALA A 43 -6.96 10.05 -25.85
C ALA A 43 -8.20 9.66 -25.01
N ARG A 44 -9.40 9.64 -25.61
CA ARG A 44 -10.63 9.17 -24.93
C ARG A 44 -10.51 7.75 -24.45
N ILE A 45 -9.99 6.83 -25.27
CA ILE A 45 -9.77 5.43 -24.87
C ILE A 45 -8.72 5.31 -23.73
N ALA A 46 -7.65 6.10 -23.81
CA ALA A 46 -6.57 6.08 -22.81
C ALA A 46 -7.02 6.62 -21.44
N THR A 47 -7.92 7.61 -21.43
CA THR A 47 -8.43 8.26 -20.22
C THR A 47 -9.75 7.67 -19.72
N ALA A 48 -10.37 6.77 -20.50
CA ALA A 48 -11.63 6.13 -20.11
C ALA A 48 -11.46 5.38 -18.77
N LYS A 49 -12.32 5.71 -17.82
CA LYS A 49 -12.39 5.01 -16.54
C LYS A 49 -12.95 3.61 -16.77
N ARG A 50 -12.18 2.59 -16.42
CA ARG A 50 -12.68 1.20 -16.37
C ARG A 50 -13.34 0.97 -15.04
N GLN A 51 -14.56 0.48 -15.06
CA GLN A 51 -15.19 -0.06 -13.85
C GLN A 51 -14.41 -1.29 -13.42
N LYS A 52 -13.78 -1.24 -12.24
CA LYS A 52 -13.10 -2.39 -11.65
C LYS A 52 -14.07 -3.03 -10.67
N ALA A 53 -14.31 -4.32 -10.81
CA ALA A 53 -14.97 -5.07 -9.77
C ALA A 53 -14.04 -5.12 -8.54
N PHE A 54 -14.58 -4.84 -7.37
CA PHE A 54 -13.90 -4.99 -6.09
C PHE A 54 -14.84 -5.71 -5.13
N PRO A 55 -14.29 -6.49 -4.18
CA PRO A 55 -15.10 -7.21 -3.22
C PRO A 55 -15.81 -6.24 -2.27
N THR A 56 -17.01 -6.62 -1.83
CA THR A 56 -17.69 -5.89 -0.74
C THR A 56 -17.02 -6.16 0.60
N VAL A 57 -17.30 -5.32 1.59
CA VAL A 57 -16.76 -5.50 2.96
C VAL A 57 -17.21 -6.86 3.52
N GLU A 58 -18.45 -7.27 3.29
CA GLU A 58 -19.01 -8.55 3.73
C GLU A 58 -18.30 -9.74 3.07
N GLN A 59 -17.98 -9.65 1.79
CA GLN A 59 -17.21 -10.68 1.10
C GLN A 59 -15.79 -10.80 1.68
N VAL A 60 -15.14 -9.68 1.99
CA VAL A 60 -13.81 -9.71 2.62
C VAL A 60 -13.89 -10.30 4.03
N LYS A 61 -14.87 -9.90 4.84
CA LYS A 61 -15.12 -10.49 6.17
C LYS A 61 -15.36 -12.00 6.09
N HIS A 62 -16.16 -12.44 5.14
CA HIS A 62 -16.38 -13.88 4.92
C HIS A 62 -15.07 -14.61 4.60
N VAL A 63 -14.23 -14.06 3.74
CA VAL A 63 -12.91 -14.65 3.43
C VAL A 63 -12.06 -14.71 4.70
N ILE A 64 -11.96 -13.63 5.46
CA ILE A 64 -11.18 -13.58 6.72
C ILE A 64 -11.69 -14.65 7.71
N SER A 65 -13.00 -14.85 7.83
CA SER A 65 -13.58 -15.86 8.72
C SER A 65 -13.24 -17.30 8.32
N LYS A 66 -12.90 -17.54 7.06
CA LYS A 66 -12.52 -18.86 6.53
C LYS A 66 -11.02 -19.11 6.44
N MET A 67 -10.21 -18.09 6.72
CA MET A 67 -8.75 -18.25 6.73
C MET A 67 -8.31 -19.17 7.88
N PRO A 68 -7.38 -20.13 7.61
CA PRO A 68 -6.86 -21.02 8.63
C PRO A 68 -6.02 -20.24 9.66
N VAL A 69 -5.88 -20.81 10.86
CA VAL A 69 -5.15 -20.23 12.00
C VAL A 69 -4.29 -21.26 12.75
N ASN A 70 -3.95 -22.36 12.09
CA ASN A 70 -3.25 -23.49 12.71
C ASN A 70 -1.76 -23.20 12.94
N THR A 71 -1.17 -22.34 12.12
CA THR A 71 0.24 -21.96 12.19
C THR A 71 0.39 -20.47 12.42
N ASP A 72 1.55 -20.04 12.92
CA ASP A 72 1.87 -18.63 13.13
C ASP A 72 1.78 -17.83 11.83
N ILE A 73 2.20 -18.42 10.72
CA ILE A 73 2.13 -17.81 9.39
C ILE A 73 0.67 -17.58 8.98
N GLU A 74 -0.21 -18.54 9.25
CA GLU A 74 -1.63 -18.41 8.94
C GLU A 74 -2.31 -17.36 9.83
N ARG A 75 -2.01 -17.36 11.14
CA ARG A 75 -2.48 -16.32 12.08
C ARG A 75 -2.03 -14.93 11.62
N ARG A 76 -0.75 -14.77 11.27
CA ARG A 76 -0.21 -13.53 10.71
C ARG A 76 -0.95 -13.12 9.45
N ASN A 77 -1.14 -14.02 8.51
CA ASN A 77 -1.79 -13.72 7.24
C ASN A 77 -3.24 -13.28 7.43
N ARG A 78 -3.98 -13.95 8.33
CA ARG A 78 -5.35 -13.55 8.69
C ARG A 78 -5.38 -12.16 9.32
N ALA A 79 -4.50 -11.89 10.29
CA ALA A 79 -4.39 -10.60 10.93
C ALA A 79 -3.95 -9.49 9.95
N LEU A 80 -3.06 -9.79 8.99
CA LEU A 80 -2.64 -8.88 7.94
C LEU A 80 -3.80 -8.43 7.05
N VAL A 81 -4.65 -9.36 6.62
CA VAL A 81 -5.83 -9.04 5.80
C VAL A 81 -6.85 -8.23 6.62
N ALA A 82 -7.09 -8.63 7.88
CA ALA A 82 -7.97 -7.90 8.79
C ALA A 82 -7.45 -6.46 9.04
N PHE A 83 -6.16 -6.30 9.29
CA PHE A 83 -5.52 -4.99 9.47
C PHE A 83 -5.60 -4.12 8.22
N THR A 84 -5.39 -4.72 7.05
CA THR A 84 -5.52 -4.00 5.77
C THR A 84 -6.95 -3.49 5.56
N LEU A 85 -7.96 -4.32 5.87
CA LEU A 85 -9.37 -3.90 5.80
C LEU A 85 -9.67 -2.79 6.79
N MET A 86 -9.13 -2.88 8.02
CA MET A 86 -9.37 -1.93 9.10
C MET A 86 -8.69 -0.57 8.88
N THR A 87 -7.56 -0.53 8.18
CA THR A 87 -6.74 0.70 8.06
C THR A 87 -6.67 1.27 6.65
N GLY A 88 -6.84 0.45 5.62
CA GLY A 88 -6.56 0.85 4.24
C GLY A 88 -5.10 1.25 3.99
N ALA A 89 -4.19 0.87 4.89
CA ALA A 89 -2.77 1.22 4.77
C ALA A 89 -2.15 0.53 3.54
N ARG A 90 -1.13 1.18 2.96
CA ARG A 90 -0.42 0.62 1.80
C ARG A 90 0.47 -0.55 2.21
N ASP A 91 0.66 -1.48 1.31
CA ASP A 91 1.50 -2.66 1.45
C ASP A 91 2.91 -2.33 1.97
N SER A 92 3.57 -1.36 1.36
CA SER A 92 4.91 -0.92 1.77
C SER A 92 4.94 -0.31 3.19
N ALA A 93 3.87 0.40 3.58
CA ALA A 93 3.75 0.91 4.93
C ALA A 93 3.54 -0.25 5.91
N ILE A 94 2.59 -1.14 5.62
CA ILE A 94 2.28 -2.32 6.46
C ILE A 94 3.53 -3.18 6.68
N ALA A 95 4.30 -3.43 5.62
CA ALA A 95 5.54 -4.22 5.69
C ALA A 95 6.65 -3.59 6.54
N SER A 96 6.56 -2.30 6.84
CA SER A 96 7.53 -1.57 7.67
C SER A 96 7.00 -1.18 9.05
N LEU A 97 5.75 -1.55 9.39
CA LEU A 97 5.18 -1.27 10.70
C LEU A 97 5.83 -2.13 11.78
N LYS A 98 6.05 -1.50 12.92
CA LYS A 98 6.46 -2.12 14.18
C LYS A 98 5.32 -2.11 15.18
N LEU A 99 5.40 -2.91 16.24
CA LEU A 99 4.37 -2.99 17.28
C LEU A 99 4.06 -1.63 17.93
N LYS A 100 5.05 -0.75 18.09
CA LYS A 100 4.87 0.60 18.64
C LYS A 100 4.01 1.54 17.79
N HIS A 101 3.85 1.24 16.50
CA HIS A 101 3.09 2.10 15.60
C HIS A 101 1.58 1.91 15.69
N VAL A 102 1.12 0.85 16.37
CA VAL A 102 -0.31 0.53 16.50
C VAL A 102 -0.79 0.87 17.90
N ASP A 103 -1.73 1.79 17.99
CA ASP A 103 -2.46 2.12 19.20
C ASP A 103 -3.88 1.54 19.11
N LEU A 104 -4.07 0.39 19.77
CA LEU A 104 -5.37 -0.30 19.82
C LEU A 104 -6.39 0.46 20.67
N ILE A 105 -5.94 1.26 21.65
CA ILE A 105 -6.83 2.02 22.55
C ILE A 105 -7.36 3.23 21.81
N ALA A 106 -6.46 4.04 21.23
CA ALA A 106 -6.82 5.19 20.41
C ALA A 106 -7.44 4.81 19.05
N GLY A 107 -7.34 3.53 18.65
CA GLY A 107 -7.88 3.05 17.38
C GLY A 107 -7.17 3.65 16.15
N CYS A 108 -5.84 3.74 16.20
CA CYS A 108 -5.08 4.33 15.10
C CYS A 108 -3.71 3.68 14.88
N VAL A 109 -3.13 3.98 13.72
CA VAL A 109 -1.75 3.62 13.35
C VAL A 109 -0.98 4.91 13.12
N ASN A 110 0.10 5.09 13.87
CA ASN A 110 1.04 6.17 13.67
C ASN A 110 2.03 5.79 12.56
N GLN A 111 2.02 6.53 11.48
CA GLN A 111 2.91 6.32 10.34
C GLN A 111 3.96 7.43 10.29
N ASP A 112 5.00 7.31 11.12
CA ASP A 112 6.15 8.23 11.09
C ASP A 112 7.03 7.91 9.88
N ALA A 113 7.20 8.87 8.99
CA ALA A 113 7.96 8.71 7.76
C ALA A 113 9.45 8.39 7.97
N ARG A 114 9.98 8.59 9.18
CA ARG A 114 11.36 8.22 9.55
C ARG A 114 11.53 6.72 9.73
N GLU A 115 10.45 6.00 10.05
CA GLU A 115 10.47 4.57 10.36
C GLU A 115 9.56 3.75 9.43
N VAL A 116 8.46 4.35 8.96
CA VAL A 116 7.45 3.69 8.13
C VAL A 116 7.56 4.17 6.68
N LYS A 117 7.53 3.25 5.74
CA LYS A 117 7.60 3.55 4.29
C LYS A 117 6.31 4.18 3.79
N THR A 118 6.11 5.45 4.13
CA THR A 118 4.93 6.22 3.71
C THR A 118 5.11 6.84 2.32
N LYS A 119 4.00 7.06 1.61
CA LYS A 119 4.05 7.76 0.33
C LYS A 119 4.43 9.23 0.51
N PHE A 120 5.40 9.68 -0.28
CA PHE A 120 5.95 11.04 -0.22
C PHE A 120 6.56 11.41 1.14
N SER A 121 7.04 10.43 1.90
CA SER A 121 7.67 10.63 3.22
C SER A 121 6.84 11.54 4.14
N LYS A 122 5.53 11.34 4.18
CA LYS A 122 4.62 12.09 5.05
C LYS A 122 4.35 11.34 6.34
N THR A 123 4.40 12.03 7.46
CA THR A 123 3.99 11.52 8.78
C THR A 123 2.52 11.83 9.03
N PHE A 124 1.73 10.83 9.39
CA PHE A 124 0.30 10.98 9.69
C PHE A 124 -0.23 9.79 10.49
N ASN A 125 -1.39 9.97 11.12
CA ASN A 125 -2.13 8.89 11.76
C ASN A 125 -3.24 8.38 10.83
N THR A 126 -3.39 7.06 10.76
CA THR A 126 -4.53 6.41 10.10
C THR A 126 -5.44 5.86 11.17
N TYR A 127 -6.67 6.35 11.25
CA TYR A 127 -7.68 5.84 12.17
C TYR A 127 -8.35 4.59 11.61
N PHE A 128 -8.77 3.70 12.51
CA PHE A 128 -9.43 2.46 12.14
C PHE A 128 -10.81 2.73 11.54
N PHE A 129 -11.10 2.09 10.43
CA PHE A 129 -12.44 2.12 9.85
C PHE A 129 -13.42 1.29 10.69
N PRO A 130 -14.69 1.67 10.75
CA PRO A 130 -15.73 0.93 11.49
C PRO A 130 -16.16 -0.34 10.71
N VAL A 131 -15.25 -1.30 10.58
CA VAL A 131 -15.46 -2.54 9.84
C VAL A 131 -16.02 -3.68 10.68
N GLY A 132 -16.26 -3.45 11.97
CA GLY A 132 -16.81 -4.43 12.92
C GLY A 132 -15.82 -4.90 13.97
N GLU A 133 -16.35 -5.24 15.15
CA GLU A 133 -15.53 -5.65 16.30
C GLU A 133 -14.80 -6.99 16.06
N GLU A 134 -15.37 -7.87 15.25
CA GLU A 134 -14.75 -9.14 14.89
C GLU A 134 -13.42 -8.97 14.15
N ILE A 135 -13.32 -7.95 13.30
CA ILE A 135 -12.07 -7.63 12.56
C ILE A 135 -11.05 -7.02 13.51
N ARG A 136 -11.53 -6.12 14.40
CA ARG A 136 -10.69 -5.51 15.43
C ARG A 136 -10.13 -6.56 16.40
N ALA A 137 -10.97 -7.51 16.83
CA ALA A 137 -10.56 -8.61 17.70
C ALA A 137 -9.42 -9.43 17.10
N ILE A 138 -9.50 -9.80 15.81
CA ILE A 138 -8.43 -10.55 15.11
C ILE A 138 -7.09 -9.81 15.19
N VAL A 139 -7.10 -8.49 14.97
CA VAL A 139 -5.87 -7.68 15.03
C VAL A 139 -5.37 -7.56 16.48
N SER A 140 -6.26 -7.38 17.45
CA SER A 140 -5.91 -7.31 18.86
C SER A 140 -5.30 -8.62 19.35
N GLU A 141 -5.92 -9.75 19.03
CA GLU A 141 -5.42 -11.09 19.34
C GLU A 141 -4.02 -11.33 18.75
N TRP A 142 -3.79 -10.86 17.51
CA TRP A 142 -2.49 -10.95 16.87
C TRP A 142 -1.42 -10.13 17.60
N VAL A 143 -1.73 -8.89 17.97
CA VAL A 143 -0.80 -8.03 18.72
C VAL A 143 -0.50 -8.63 20.11
N SER A 144 -1.53 -9.12 20.81
CA SER A 144 -1.36 -9.80 22.10
C SER A 144 -0.50 -11.07 21.95
N TYR A 145 -0.76 -11.90 20.94
CA TYR A 145 0.06 -13.07 20.64
C TYR A 145 1.54 -12.72 20.47
N LEU A 146 1.86 -11.66 19.70
CA LEU A 146 3.24 -11.24 19.53
C LEU A 146 3.88 -10.75 20.83
N ARG A 147 3.13 -10.02 21.67
CA ARG A 147 3.64 -9.47 22.93
C ARG A 147 3.74 -10.52 24.03
N ASP A 148 2.70 -11.32 24.22
CA ASP A 148 2.54 -12.18 25.40
C ASP A 148 3.13 -13.57 25.19
N GLU A 149 3.00 -14.14 23.98
CA GLU A 149 3.50 -15.49 23.69
C GLU A 149 4.88 -15.47 22.99
N ARG A 150 5.12 -14.49 22.08
CA ARG A 150 6.40 -14.36 21.39
C ARG A 150 7.38 -13.44 22.12
N LEU A 151 6.90 -12.72 23.15
CA LEU A 151 7.67 -11.78 23.98
C LEU A 151 8.33 -10.66 23.17
N TRP A 152 7.69 -10.23 22.09
CA TRP A 152 8.20 -9.19 21.23
C TRP A 152 7.97 -7.80 21.81
N GLY A 153 8.98 -6.95 21.62
CA GLY A 153 8.98 -5.56 22.09
C GLY A 153 8.44 -4.57 21.05
N ASN A 154 8.49 -3.32 21.43
CA ASN A 154 7.93 -2.23 20.62
C ASN A 154 8.60 -2.05 19.25
N ASP A 155 9.87 -2.41 19.13
CA ASP A 155 10.63 -2.25 17.89
C ASP A 155 10.58 -3.47 16.97
N ASP A 156 9.95 -4.54 17.41
CA ASP A 156 9.75 -5.72 16.57
C ASP A 156 8.68 -5.50 15.51
N PRO A 157 8.77 -6.19 14.36
CA PRO A 157 7.85 -6.00 13.24
C PRO A 157 6.43 -6.44 13.60
N LEU A 158 5.43 -5.64 13.22
CA LEU A 158 4.02 -6.00 13.38
C LEU A 158 3.65 -7.21 12.50
N PHE A 159 4.17 -7.27 11.29
CA PHE A 159 3.96 -8.37 10.35
C PHE A 159 5.32 -8.89 9.85
N PRO A 160 5.91 -9.84 10.56
CA PRO A 160 7.23 -10.35 10.21
C PRO A 160 7.23 -11.06 8.86
N ALA A 161 8.35 -10.98 8.15
CA ALA A 161 8.54 -11.71 6.92
C ALA A 161 8.57 -13.24 7.18
N THR A 162 8.29 -14.03 6.14
CA THR A 162 8.44 -15.49 6.21
C THR A 162 9.84 -15.86 5.80
N MET A 163 10.53 -16.59 6.66
CA MET A 163 11.78 -17.27 6.31
C MET A 163 11.45 -18.64 5.73
N VAL A 164 11.95 -18.91 4.53
CA VAL A 164 11.79 -20.22 3.87
C VAL A 164 12.99 -21.07 4.29
N LEU A 165 12.73 -22.10 5.09
CA LEU A 165 13.71 -23.11 5.46
C LEU A 165 13.66 -24.29 4.47
N PRO A 166 14.76 -25.06 4.34
CA PRO A 166 14.71 -26.33 3.63
C PRO A 166 13.71 -27.28 4.31
N GLY A 167 12.70 -27.76 3.55
CA GLY A 167 11.64 -28.61 4.07
C GLY A 167 10.26 -27.91 4.13
N PRO A 168 9.26 -28.55 4.76
CA PRO A 168 7.90 -28.01 4.82
C PRO A 168 7.74 -26.88 5.83
N ASP A 169 8.68 -26.71 6.73
CA ASP A 169 8.58 -25.75 7.82
C ASP A 169 8.86 -24.32 7.37
N ARG A 170 8.04 -23.41 7.87
CA ARG A 170 8.18 -21.97 7.63
C ARG A 170 8.14 -21.25 8.96
N GLN A 171 9.07 -20.33 9.16
CA GLN A 171 9.20 -19.54 10.38
C GLN A 171 9.17 -18.05 10.07
N PHE A 172 8.98 -17.24 11.11
CA PHE A 172 9.19 -15.79 10.98
C PHE A 172 10.69 -15.50 10.82
N ALA A 173 11.00 -14.59 9.92
CA ALA A 173 12.33 -13.99 9.87
C ALA A 173 12.46 -13.11 11.12
N VAL A 174 13.44 -13.44 11.95
CA VAL A 174 13.86 -12.59 13.08
C VAL A 174 14.80 -11.54 12.49
N ALA A 175 14.56 -10.27 12.80
CA ALA A 175 15.41 -9.17 12.33
C ALA A 175 16.75 -9.16 13.07
#